data_27db1b1bead62c539f1bd5707dc8fc39
#
_entry.id   27db1b1bead62c539f1bd5707dc8fc39
#
_cell.length_a   1.000
_cell.length_b   1.000
_cell.length_c   1.000
_cell.angle_alpha   90.00
_cell.angle_beta   90.00
_cell.angle_gamma   90.00
#
_symmetry.space_group_name_H-M   'P 1'
#
loop_
_entity.id
_entity.type
_entity.pdbx_description
1 polymer ?
#
loop_
_entity_poly.entity_id
_entity_poly.type
_entity_poly.pdbx_seq_one_letter_code
_entity_poly.pdbx_strand_id
1 'polypeptide(L)'
;KLSLDDFYKSDLHWRQEKIVDVAKKLASEMGTDVTASYELETLDTSFEGVYSSQSSLPHDKDQLSYLSLDEFEDCIVIDHQNNQRISVYDLEKATGRDPYEMFLSGSLSLITIENPNANTEKELILFRDSFSSSLTPLLIPGYAKITMVDIRYIQSDLLASWIDFDNQDVLFLYSTLVLNHGELLK
;
A
#
# COMPACT_ATOMS: atom_id res chain seq x y z
N LYS A 1 -12.60 13.67 -4.15
CA LYS A 1 -12.52 13.26 -5.57
C LYS A 1 -11.09 13.52 -6.03
N LEU A 2 -10.40 12.49 -6.54
CA LEU A 2 -9.04 12.61 -7.05
C LEU A 2 -9.03 13.40 -8.38
N SER A 3 -7.91 14.11 -8.60
CA SER A 3 -7.56 14.85 -9.82
C SER A 3 -6.28 14.26 -10.44
N LEU A 4 -5.88 14.71 -11.61
CA LEU A 4 -4.61 14.27 -12.22
C LEU A 4 -3.39 14.68 -11.39
N ASP A 5 -3.47 15.77 -10.63
CA ASP A 5 -2.37 16.26 -9.78
C ASP A 5 -2.13 15.38 -8.54
N ASP A 6 -3.04 14.43 -8.25
CA ASP A 6 -2.90 13.47 -7.17
C ASP A 6 -2.10 12.22 -7.58
N PHE A 7 -1.72 12.13 -8.86
CA PHE A 7 -0.91 11.05 -9.42
C PHE A 7 0.49 11.54 -9.81
N TYR A 8 1.42 10.61 -9.90
CA TYR A 8 2.72 10.90 -10.51
C TYR A 8 2.55 11.16 -12.00
N LYS A 9 3.40 12.03 -12.59
CA LYS A 9 3.38 12.33 -14.03
C LYS A 9 4.01 11.20 -14.85
N SER A 10 5.01 10.55 -14.28
CA SER A 10 5.79 9.50 -14.94
C SER A 10 5.36 8.09 -14.56
N ASP A 11 4.38 7.95 -13.65
CA ASP A 11 3.90 6.68 -13.14
C ASP A 11 2.37 6.60 -13.05
N LEU A 12 1.85 5.37 -13.03
CA LEU A 12 0.41 5.14 -12.94
C LEU A 12 -0.16 5.34 -11.52
N HIS A 13 0.69 5.30 -10.50
CA HIS A 13 0.24 5.34 -9.12
C HIS A 13 -0.09 6.76 -8.64
N TRP A 14 -0.93 6.83 -7.64
CA TRP A 14 -1.18 8.06 -6.88
C TRP A 14 -0.01 8.39 -5.95
N ARG A 15 0.06 9.64 -5.54
CA ARG A 15 1.03 10.14 -4.56
C ARG A 15 0.45 9.95 -3.16
N GLN A 16 1.21 9.37 -2.25
CA GLN A 16 0.71 9.03 -0.91
C GLN A 16 0.18 10.24 -0.15
N GLU A 17 0.87 11.37 -0.20
CA GLU A 17 0.48 12.60 0.49
C GLU A 17 -0.82 13.23 -0.04
N LYS A 18 -1.31 12.76 -1.19
CA LYS A 18 -2.56 13.22 -1.82
C LYS A 18 -3.76 12.34 -1.50
N ILE A 19 -3.56 11.18 -0.89
CA ILE A 19 -4.62 10.20 -0.67
C ILE A 19 -5.01 10.01 0.80
N VAL A 20 -4.56 10.88 1.70
CA VAL A 20 -4.96 10.86 3.12
C VAL A 20 -6.49 10.90 3.28
N ASP A 21 -7.16 11.75 2.50
CA ASP A 21 -8.63 11.85 2.55
C ASP A 21 -9.31 10.59 1.98
N VAL A 22 -8.66 9.86 1.07
CA VAL A 22 -9.15 8.55 0.60
C VAL A 22 -9.09 7.54 1.74
N ALA A 23 -7.95 7.45 2.45
CA ALA A 23 -7.79 6.57 3.60
C ALA A 23 -8.83 6.88 4.68
N LYS A 24 -9.00 8.16 5.06
CA LYS A 24 -10.02 8.60 6.04
C LYS A 24 -11.43 8.24 5.61
N LYS A 25 -11.76 8.41 4.32
CA LYS A 25 -13.08 8.05 3.80
C LYS A 25 -13.34 6.55 3.89
N LEU A 26 -12.38 5.73 3.49
CA LEU A 26 -12.47 4.27 3.58
C LEU A 26 -12.62 3.81 5.04
N ALA A 27 -11.77 4.30 5.92
CA ALA A 27 -11.83 3.99 7.35
C ALA A 27 -13.18 4.36 7.98
N SER A 28 -13.69 5.55 7.65
CA SER A 28 -15.01 6.02 8.13
C SER A 28 -16.15 5.09 7.69
N GLU A 29 -16.14 4.60 6.44
CA GLU A 29 -17.14 3.65 5.95
C GLU A 29 -17.02 2.27 6.62
N MET A 30 -15.82 1.88 7.04
CA MET A 30 -15.55 0.66 7.80
C MET A 30 -15.70 0.86 9.32
N GLY A 31 -16.11 2.05 9.77
CA GLY A 31 -16.38 2.34 11.18
C GLY A 31 -15.11 2.37 12.04
N THR A 32 -13.99 2.84 11.49
CA THR A 32 -12.74 3.08 12.22
C THR A 32 -12.21 4.49 11.94
N ASP A 33 -11.23 4.94 12.73
CA ASP A 33 -10.55 6.23 12.57
C ASP A 33 -9.07 6.00 12.31
N VAL A 34 -8.55 6.67 11.30
CA VAL A 34 -7.14 6.65 10.89
C VAL A 34 -6.52 8.05 10.98
N THR A 35 -7.11 8.92 11.80
CA THR A 35 -6.57 10.27 11.98
C THR A 35 -5.24 10.22 12.71
N ALA A 36 -4.18 10.68 12.04
CA ALA A 36 -2.84 10.75 12.60
C ALA A 36 -2.14 12.03 12.13
N SER A 37 -1.09 12.43 12.86
CA SER A 37 -0.24 13.57 12.52
C SER A 37 1.01 13.06 11.82
N TYR A 38 0.93 12.94 10.50
CA TYR A 38 2.05 12.49 9.68
C TYR A 38 3.08 13.60 9.45
N GLU A 39 4.34 13.21 9.34
CA GLU A 39 5.41 14.06 8.81
C GLU A 39 5.62 13.74 7.33
N LEU A 40 5.74 14.77 6.50
CA LEU A 40 6.01 14.61 5.07
C LEU A 40 7.50 14.51 4.85
N GLU A 41 7.93 13.33 4.41
CA GLU A 41 9.29 13.05 4.00
C GLU A 41 9.40 13.05 2.47
N THR A 42 10.44 13.69 1.95
CA THR A 42 10.67 13.77 0.52
C THR A 42 12.07 13.27 0.21
N LEU A 43 12.17 12.32 -0.72
CA LEU A 43 13.45 11.74 -1.09
C LEU A 43 14.20 12.68 -2.05
N ASP A 44 15.51 12.80 -1.87
CA ASP A 44 16.36 13.61 -2.75
C ASP A 44 16.54 13.01 -4.15
N THR A 45 16.14 11.74 -4.33
CA THR A 45 16.25 11.03 -5.60
C THR A 45 15.05 11.34 -6.51
N SER A 46 15.32 11.59 -7.80
CA SER A 46 14.24 11.71 -8.78
C SER A 46 13.59 10.35 -9.03
N PHE A 47 12.26 10.36 -9.16
CA PHE A 47 11.46 9.19 -9.51
C PHE A 47 11.11 9.21 -10.99
N GLU A 48 11.41 8.12 -11.67
CA GLU A 48 11.01 7.85 -13.05
C GLU A 48 10.19 6.56 -13.07
N GLY A 49 8.87 6.72 -13.20
CA GLY A 49 7.93 5.60 -13.17
C GLY A 49 7.82 4.86 -14.50
N VAL A 50 6.84 3.95 -14.57
CA VAL A 50 6.66 3.03 -15.70
C VAL A 50 6.43 3.71 -17.06
N TYR A 51 5.89 4.93 -17.07
CA TYR A 51 5.67 5.67 -18.33
C TYR A 51 6.96 6.25 -18.91
N SER A 52 7.97 6.50 -18.10
CA SER A 52 9.26 7.01 -18.54
C SER A 52 9.95 6.07 -19.52
N SER A 53 9.84 4.76 -19.30
CA SER A 53 10.41 3.73 -20.16
C SER A 53 9.63 3.52 -21.46
N GLN A 54 8.37 3.98 -21.51
CA GLN A 54 7.50 3.84 -22.67
C GLN A 54 7.54 5.06 -23.63
N SER A 55 8.07 6.18 -23.15
CA SER A 55 8.15 7.41 -23.91
C SER A 55 9.61 7.80 -24.17
N SER A 56 9.94 8.05 -25.43
CA SER A 56 11.25 8.63 -25.81
C SER A 56 11.27 10.16 -25.72
N LEU A 57 10.19 10.77 -25.24
CA LEU A 57 10.09 12.22 -25.11
C LEU A 57 10.64 12.67 -23.75
N PRO A 58 11.34 13.80 -23.69
CA PRO A 58 11.73 14.42 -22.43
C PRO A 58 10.49 14.71 -21.58
N HIS A 59 10.52 14.36 -20.32
CA HIS A 59 9.47 14.63 -19.34
C HIS A 59 10.08 15.15 -18.04
N ASP A 60 9.27 15.84 -17.26
CA ASP A 60 9.64 16.23 -15.91
C ASP A 60 9.74 14.96 -15.04
N LYS A 61 10.78 14.90 -14.22
CA LYS A 61 10.92 13.85 -13.22
C LYS A 61 9.99 14.13 -12.05
N ASP A 62 9.41 13.08 -11.52
CA ASP A 62 8.66 13.14 -10.28
C ASP A 62 9.61 13.12 -9.07
N GLN A 63 9.08 13.47 -7.92
CA GLN A 63 9.74 13.34 -6.63
C GLN A 63 8.90 12.40 -5.77
N LEU A 64 9.54 11.40 -5.21
CA LEU A 64 8.89 10.43 -4.33
C LEU A 64 8.86 10.98 -2.91
N SER A 65 7.67 11.02 -2.32
CA SER A 65 7.45 11.45 -0.95
C SER A 65 6.62 10.40 -0.22
N TYR A 66 6.77 10.34 1.09
CA TYR A 66 5.98 9.46 1.95
C TYR A 66 5.61 10.17 3.25
N LEU A 67 4.60 9.63 3.92
CA LEU A 67 4.09 10.16 5.17
C LEU A 67 4.56 9.27 6.32
N SER A 68 5.54 9.74 7.09
CA SER A 68 6.07 9.01 8.24
C SER A 68 5.22 9.21 9.49
N LEU A 69 5.28 8.23 10.38
CA LEU A 69 4.66 8.24 11.69
C LEU A 69 5.50 7.36 12.63
N ASP A 70 5.84 7.85 13.81
CA ASP A 70 6.74 7.15 14.76
C ASP A 70 6.27 5.72 15.05
N GLU A 71 4.96 5.49 15.17
CA GLU A 71 4.40 4.16 15.45
C GLU A 71 4.69 3.12 14.36
N PHE A 72 5.09 3.53 13.15
CA PHE A 72 5.42 2.59 12.08
C PHE A 72 6.70 1.79 12.36
N GLU A 73 7.61 2.34 13.16
CA GLU A 73 8.83 1.66 13.60
C GLU A 73 8.54 0.45 14.50
N ASP A 74 7.45 0.53 15.27
CA ASP A 74 7.02 -0.54 16.17
C ASP A 74 6.24 -1.65 15.45
N CYS A 75 5.71 -1.36 14.25
CA CYS A 75 4.92 -2.32 13.49
C CYS A 75 5.71 -3.58 13.16
N ILE A 76 5.04 -4.72 13.25
CA ILE A 76 5.60 -6.00 12.82
C ILE A 76 5.02 -6.34 11.46
N VAL A 77 5.84 -6.19 10.42
CA VAL A 77 5.44 -6.47 9.04
C VAL A 77 6.11 -7.75 8.56
N ILE A 78 5.31 -8.74 8.19
CA ILE A 78 5.79 -10.04 7.72
C ILE A 78 5.39 -10.26 6.26
N ASP A 79 6.39 -10.47 5.41
CA ASP A 79 6.24 -11.02 4.08
C ASP A 79 6.19 -12.55 4.18
N HIS A 80 5.01 -13.12 3.98
CA HIS A 80 4.79 -14.57 4.05
C HIS A 80 5.30 -15.31 2.80
N GLN A 81 5.50 -14.60 1.69
CA GLN A 81 6.04 -15.22 0.48
C GLN A 81 7.51 -15.63 0.66
N ASN A 82 8.31 -14.78 1.32
CA ASN A 82 9.73 -15.01 1.56
C ASN A 82 10.05 -15.35 3.02
N ASN A 83 9.01 -15.40 3.90
CA ASN A 83 9.11 -15.66 5.32
C ASN A 83 10.14 -14.73 6.01
N GLN A 84 9.99 -13.42 5.79
CA GLN A 84 10.90 -12.42 6.33
C GLN A 84 10.16 -11.22 6.92
N ARG A 85 10.78 -10.56 7.89
CA ARG A 85 10.32 -9.26 8.39
C ARG A 85 10.77 -8.18 7.41
N ILE A 86 9.85 -7.27 7.09
CA ILE A 86 10.10 -6.10 6.26
C ILE A 86 9.69 -4.82 7.01
N SER A 87 9.98 -3.67 6.46
CA SER A 87 9.56 -2.36 6.99
C SER A 87 8.30 -1.86 6.30
N VAL A 88 7.56 -0.95 6.94
CA VAL A 88 6.46 -0.22 6.30
C VAL A 88 6.98 0.56 5.09
N TYR A 89 8.16 1.18 5.22
CA TYR A 89 8.89 1.84 4.14
C TYR A 89 10.28 1.22 4.01
N ASP A 90 10.57 0.65 2.85
CA ASP A 90 11.89 0.08 2.49
C ASP A 90 12.66 1.14 1.67
N LEU A 91 13.36 2.01 2.37
CA LEU A 91 14.06 3.14 1.74
C LEU A 91 15.22 2.71 0.82
N GLU A 92 15.75 1.48 0.97
CA GLU A 92 16.76 0.95 0.06
C GLU A 92 16.16 0.73 -1.33
N LYS A 93 14.91 0.28 -1.42
CA LYS A 93 14.21 0.09 -2.68
C LYS A 93 13.89 1.40 -3.40
N ALA A 94 13.80 2.52 -2.67
CA ALA A 94 13.57 3.83 -3.26
C ALA A 94 14.68 4.27 -4.24
N THR A 95 15.86 3.65 -4.19
CA THR A 95 16.96 3.86 -5.13
C THR A 95 17.08 2.74 -6.17
N GLY A 96 16.15 1.79 -6.15
CA GLY A 96 16.12 0.63 -7.03
C GLY A 96 15.56 0.91 -8.42
N ARG A 97 15.25 -0.16 -9.14
CA ARG A 97 14.69 -0.08 -10.50
C ARG A 97 13.24 0.46 -10.50
N ASP A 98 12.46 0.10 -9.49
CA ASP A 98 11.11 0.60 -9.25
C ASP A 98 11.06 1.23 -7.85
N PRO A 99 11.31 2.54 -7.74
CA PRO A 99 11.31 3.23 -6.44
C PRO A 99 10.00 3.16 -5.68
N TYR A 100 8.87 2.95 -6.36
CA TYR A 100 7.56 2.80 -5.71
C TYR A 100 7.49 1.52 -4.84
N GLU A 101 8.32 0.52 -5.10
CA GLU A 101 8.44 -0.66 -4.23
C GLU A 101 8.91 -0.36 -2.81
N MET A 102 9.33 0.88 -2.51
CA MET A 102 9.60 1.29 -1.12
C MET A 102 8.39 1.13 -0.20
N PHE A 103 7.18 1.25 -0.74
CA PHE A 103 5.95 1.03 0.01
C PHE A 103 5.70 -0.47 0.21
N LEU A 104 5.88 -0.95 1.45
CA LEU A 104 5.66 -2.36 1.85
C LEU A 104 6.39 -3.37 0.97
N SER A 105 7.60 -3.02 0.52
CA SER A 105 8.45 -3.84 -0.35
C SER A 105 7.79 -4.28 -1.69
N GLY A 106 6.74 -3.56 -2.14
CA GLY A 106 6.15 -3.72 -3.46
C GLY A 106 5.06 -4.78 -3.56
N SER A 107 5.08 -5.52 -4.66
CA SER A 107 4.00 -6.48 -5.01
C SER A 107 4.27 -7.87 -4.45
N LEU A 108 4.02 -8.05 -3.15
CA LEU A 108 4.08 -9.34 -2.46
C LEU A 108 2.69 -9.98 -2.38
N SER A 109 2.63 -11.33 -2.42
CA SER A 109 1.37 -12.09 -2.46
C SER A 109 0.57 -12.02 -1.17
N LEU A 110 1.26 -12.06 -0.01
CA LEU A 110 0.65 -12.05 1.31
C LEU A 110 1.55 -11.33 2.31
N ILE A 111 1.04 -10.28 2.93
CA ILE A 111 1.70 -9.50 3.97
C ILE A 111 0.78 -9.38 5.17
N THR A 112 1.32 -9.51 6.38
CA THR A 112 0.62 -9.10 7.60
C THR A 112 1.34 -7.93 8.25
N ILE A 113 0.57 -6.97 8.74
CA ILE A 113 1.04 -5.81 9.50
C ILE A 113 0.35 -5.87 10.86
N GLU A 114 1.10 -6.02 11.94
CA GLU A 114 0.61 -5.91 13.31
C GLU A 114 1.02 -4.56 13.87
N ASN A 115 0.05 -3.81 14.40
CA ASN A 115 0.26 -2.52 15.03
C ASN A 115 0.09 -2.66 16.55
N PRO A 116 1.18 -2.75 17.34
CA PRO A 116 1.10 -2.89 18.78
C PRO A 116 0.58 -1.63 19.49
N ASN A 117 0.56 -0.49 18.80
CA ASN A 117 0.10 0.79 19.32
C ASN A 117 -1.38 1.08 18.99
N ALA A 118 -2.07 0.17 18.31
CA ALA A 118 -3.46 0.35 17.95
C ALA A 118 -4.36 0.48 19.19
N ASN A 119 -5.26 1.47 19.16
CA ASN A 119 -6.27 1.66 20.20
C ASN A 119 -7.56 0.87 19.94
N THR A 120 -7.48 -0.21 19.18
CA THR A 120 -8.61 -1.02 18.73
C THR A 120 -8.16 -2.47 18.52
N GLU A 121 -9.11 -3.40 18.62
CA GLU A 121 -8.90 -4.81 18.26
C GLU A 121 -9.35 -5.11 16.82
N LYS A 122 -9.74 -4.09 16.05
CA LYS A 122 -10.18 -4.28 14.66
C LYS A 122 -9.06 -4.81 13.79
N GLU A 123 -9.42 -5.73 12.91
CA GLU A 123 -8.54 -6.26 11.87
C GLU A 123 -9.10 -5.97 10.48
N LEU A 124 -8.22 -5.83 9.50
CA LEU A 124 -8.57 -5.61 8.10
C LEU A 124 -7.97 -6.71 7.22
N ILE A 125 -8.78 -7.30 6.35
CA ILE A 125 -8.30 -8.10 5.21
C ILE A 125 -8.44 -7.24 3.95
N LEU A 126 -7.31 -6.92 3.33
CA LEU A 126 -7.24 -6.05 2.14
C LEU A 126 -6.83 -6.86 0.91
N PHE A 127 -7.78 -7.16 0.05
CA PHE A 127 -7.53 -7.70 -1.28
C PHE A 127 -7.12 -6.57 -2.22
N ARG A 128 -5.93 -6.67 -2.82
CA ARG A 128 -5.25 -5.49 -3.34
C ARG A 128 -4.50 -5.70 -4.65
N ASP A 129 -4.14 -4.58 -5.28
CA ASP A 129 -3.04 -4.46 -6.23
C ASP A 129 -1.98 -3.46 -5.69
N SER A 130 -1.03 -3.02 -6.54
CA SER A 130 0.08 -2.14 -6.16
C SER A 130 -0.36 -0.76 -5.65
N PHE A 131 -1.53 -0.27 -6.03
CA PHE A 131 -2.06 1.01 -5.54
C PHE A 131 -2.24 1.01 -4.02
N SER A 132 -2.57 -0.14 -3.45
CA SER A 132 -2.73 -0.27 -2.00
C SER A 132 -1.41 -0.19 -1.23
N SER A 133 -0.26 -0.39 -1.87
CA SER A 133 1.03 -0.36 -1.18
C SER A 133 1.28 0.98 -0.47
N SER A 134 0.98 2.11 -1.11
CA SER A 134 1.09 3.43 -0.47
C SER A 134 -0.12 3.84 0.34
N LEU A 135 -1.31 3.25 0.11
CA LEU A 135 -2.51 3.54 0.89
C LEU A 135 -2.50 2.83 2.25
N THR A 136 -2.03 1.58 2.30
CA THR A 136 -2.10 0.75 3.52
C THR A 136 -1.40 1.38 4.73
N PRO A 137 -0.23 2.02 4.62
CA PRO A 137 0.35 2.74 5.75
C PRO A 137 -0.60 3.76 6.39
N LEU A 138 -1.44 4.42 5.59
CA LEU A 138 -2.43 5.38 6.07
C LEU A 138 -3.64 4.73 6.77
N LEU A 139 -3.80 3.41 6.65
CA LEU A 139 -4.84 2.64 7.34
C LEU A 139 -4.35 2.02 8.65
N ILE A 140 -3.03 1.90 8.86
CA ILE A 140 -2.44 1.26 10.05
C ILE A 140 -2.99 1.84 11.37
N PRO A 141 -3.13 3.17 11.55
CA PRO A 141 -3.61 3.70 12.84
C PRO A 141 -5.00 3.22 13.25
N GLY A 142 -5.82 2.77 12.31
CA GLY A 142 -7.19 2.32 12.56
C GLY A 142 -7.36 0.81 12.83
N TYR A 143 -6.27 0.03 12.83
CA TYR A 143 -6.33 -1.42 12.93
C TYR A 143 -5.22 -2.01 13.79
N ALA A 144 -5.56 -3.04 14.58
CA ALA A 144 -4.58 -3.84 15.31
C ALA A 144 -3.79 -4.75 14.35
N LYS A 145 -4.44 -5.19 13.27
CA LYS A 145 -3.81 -6.02 12.25
C LYS A 145 -4.39 -5.74 10.87
N ILE A 146 -3.52 -5.71 9.87
CA ILE A 146 -3.90 -5.66 8.46
C ILE A 146 -3.28 -6.86 7.74
N THR A 147 -4.11 -7.64 7.05
CA THR A 147 -3.67 -8.73 6.18
C THR A 147 -3.89 -8.32 4.74
N MET A 148 -2.82 -8.11 3.99
CA MET A 148 -2.86 -7.73 2.57
C MET A 148 -2.71 -8.96 1.70
N VAL A 149 -3.60 -9.13 0.73
CA VAL A 149 -3.65 -10.29 -0.16
C VAL A 149 -3.68 -9.84 -1.61
N ASP A 150 -2.70 -10.26 -2.38
CA ASP A 150 -2.69 -10.05 -3.83
C ASP A 150 -2.99 -11.35 -4.55
N ILE A 151 -4.27 -11.56 -4.88
CA ILE A 151 -4.74 -12.79 -5.51
C ILE A 151 -4.27 -12.99 -6.97
N ARG A 152 -3.47 -12.08 -7.50
CA ARG A 152 -2.75 -12.31 -8.76
C ARG A 152 -1.58 -13.29 -8.56
N TYR A 153 -1.04 -13.36 -7.34
CA TYR A 153 0.16 -14.13 -6.99
C TYR A 153 -0.10 -15.29 -6.03
N ILE A 154 -1.26 -15.34 -5.37
CA ILE A 154 -1.68 -16.45 -4.51
C ILE A 154 -3.06 -16.94 -4.94
N GLN A 155 -3.25 -18.25 -4.96
CA GLN A 155 -4.55 -18.84 -5.29
C GLN A 155 -5.55 -18.62 -4.16
N SER A 156 -6.76 -18.17 -4.50
CA SER A 156 -7.78 -17.81 -3.51
C SER A 156 -8.25 -19.01 -2.67
N ASP A 157 -8.22 -20.22 -3.20
CA ASP A 157 -8.57 -21.45 -2.49
C ASP A 157 -7.56 -21.84 -1.40
N LEU A 158 -6.33 -21.30 -1.45
CA LEU A 158 -5.30 -21.51 -0.43
C LEU A 158 -5.41 -20.52 0.73
N LEU A 159 -6.19 -19.45 0.61
CA LEU A 159 -6.25 -18.38 1.61
C LEU A 159 -6.71 -18.88 2.99
N ALA A 160 -7.62 -19.85 3.05
CA ALA A 160 -8.07 -20.45 4.31
C ALA A 160 -6.95 -21.16 5.10
N SER A 161 -5.78 -21.41 4.47
CA SER A 161 -4.60 -21.94 5.17
C SER A 161 -3.81 -20.86 5.89
N TRP A 162 -4.07 -19.58 5.59
CA TRP A 162 -3.31 -18.42 6.07
C TRP A 162 -4.17 -17.42 6.84
N ILE A 163 -5.47 -17.41 6.56
CA ILE A 163 -6.40 -16.40 7.05
C ILE A 163 -7.61 -17.11 7.64
N ASP A 164 -7.82 -16.90 8.94
CA ASP A 164 -9.08 -17.26 9.58
C ASP A 164 -10.06 -16.10 9.36
N PHE A 165 -11.03 -16.31 8.48
CA PHE A 165 -12.09 -15.33 8.19
C PHE A 165 -13.13 -15.36 9.31
N ASP A 166 -13.17 -14.31 10.13
CA ASP A 166 -14.08 -14.18 11.28
C ASP A 166 -14.71 -12.77 11.31
N ASN A 167 -14.20 -11.87 12.12
CA ASN A 167 -14.82 -10.56 12.39
C ASN A 167 -14.06 -9.38 11.74
N GLN A 168 -13.17 -9.65 10.80
CA GLN A 168 -12.38 -8.63 10.13
C GLN A 168 -13.23 -7.77 9.21
N ASP A 169 -12.89 -6.49 9.09
CA ASP A 169 -13.30 -5.70 7.94
C ASP A 169 -12.68 -6.29 6.67
N VAL A 170 -13.40 -6.28 5.56
CA VAL A 170 -12.87 -6.77 4.27
C VAL A 170 -12.98 -5.67 3.23
N LEU A 171 -11.85 -5.31 2.63
CA LEU A 171 -11.76 -4.31 1.57
C LEU A 171 -11.18 -4.92 0.30
N PHE A 172 -11.87 -4.75 -0.82
CA PHE A 172 -11.34 -5.03 -2.16
C PHE A 172 -10.96 -3.71 -2.82
N LEU A 173 -9.66 -3.51 -3.07
CA LEU A 173 -9.15 -2.29 -3.68
C LEU A 173 -8.25 -2.64 -4.87
N TYR A 174 -8.80 -2.44 -6.05
CA TYR A 174 -8.14 -2.72 -7.32
C TYR A 174 -8.23 -1.53 -8.27
N SER A 175 -7.17 -1.30 -9.02
CA SER A 175 -7.19 -0.38 -10.14
C SER A 175 -8.09 -0.91 -11.27
N THR A 176 -8.60 0.00 -12.08
CA THR A 176 -9.37 -0.36 -13.27
C THR A 176 -8.56 -1.19 -14.26
N LEU A 177 -7.24 -1.07 -14.25
CA LEU A 177 -6.35 -1.88 -15.09
C LEU A 177 -6.43 -3.37 -14.72
N VAL A 178 -6.39 -3.67 -13.41
CA VAL A 178 -6.52 -5.05 -12.92
C VAL A 178 -7.94 -5.57 -13.17
N LEU A 179 -8.96 -4.76 -12.90
CA LEU A 179 -10.36 -5.17 -13.12
C LEU A 179 -10.68 -5.43 -14.60
N ASN A 180 -10.06 -4.68 -15.53
CA ASN A 180 -10.20 -4.92 -16.97
C ASN A 180 -9.48 -6.19 -17.44
N HIS A 181 -8.60 -6.73 -16.64
CA HIS A 181 -7.86 -7.98 -16.83
C HIS A 181 -8.19 -8.97 -15.72
N GLY A 182 -9.48 -9.18 -15.45
CA GLY A 182 -9.97 -10.03 -14.35
C GLY A 182 -9.48 -11.49 -14.42
N GLU A 183 -8.99 -11.94 -15.59
CA GLU A 183 -8.33 -13.23 -15.76
C GLU A 183 -7.00 -13.35 -14.99
N LEU A 184 -6.43 -12.25 -14.53
CA LEU A 184 -5.24 -12.25 -13.68
C LEU A 184 -5.55 -12.62 -12.22
N LEU A 185 -6.81 -12.48 -11.80
CA LEU A 185 -7.25 -12.83 -10.45
C LEU A 185 -7.44 -14.35 -10.35
N LYS A 186 -6.86 -14.98 -9.32
CA LYS A 186 -6.81 -16.45 -9.17
C LYS A 186 -7.71 -16.94 -8.05
#